data_5a1897b25e066e16fdccb8af5127dfea
#
_entry.id   5a1897b25e066e16fdccb8af5127dfea
#
_cell.length_a   1.000
_cell.length_b   1.000
_cell.length_c   1.000
_cell.angle_alpha   90.00
_cell.angle_beta   90.00
_cell.angle_gamma   90.00
#
_symmetry.space_group_name_H-M   'P 1'
#
loop_
_entity.id
_entity.type
_entity.pdbx_description
1 polymer ?
#
loop_
_entity_poly.entity_id
_entity_poly.type
_entity_poly.pdbx_seq_one_letter_code
_entity_poly.pdbx_strand_id
1 'polypeptide(L)'
;MAFSLPKLPYAHHALEPHIDAMTMELHHGKHHQAYINNLNQAVAGTDLDNKPIAAILKNVSQYDVAVRNNGGGHYNHTFFWAILSPQGSDGPLGEIADAIRQRFGSFEQFKEAFSAAATTRFGSGWAWLYVAKNSELNICSTPNQDNPLMDVVPTEHRGTPILGLDVWEHAYYLHYQNRRPEYIAAFWNVVNWKEVAKRFQQAL
;
A
#
# COMPACT_ATOMS: atom_id res chain seq x y z
N MET A 1 -1.73 -23.15 5.11
CA MET A 1 -3.01 -22.66 4.49
C MET A 1 -2.66 -21.81 3.29
N ALA A 2 -3.24 -22.06 2.12
CA ALA A 2 -2.96 -21.24 0.94
C ALA A 2 -3.49 -19.81 1.11
N PHE A 3 -2.75 -18.83 0.64
CA PHE A 3 -3.23 -17.44 0.54
C PHE A 3 -4.36 -17.35 -0.49
N SER A 4 -5.32 -16.49 -0.26
CA SER A 4 -6.49 -16.31 -1.12
C SER A 4 -6.76 -14.85 -1.42
N LEU A 5 -7.39 -14.60 -2.57
CA LEU A 5 -7.76 -13.24 -2.98
C LEU A 5 -8.85 -12.71 -2.05
N PRO A 6 -8.60 -11.62 -1.30
CA PRO A 6 -9.63 -11.02 -0.48
C PRO A 6 -10.72 -10.40 -1.35
N LYS A 7 -11.96 -10.48 -0.91
CA LYS A 7 -13.06 -9.77 -1.58
C LYS A 7 -12.86 -8.26 -1.42
N LEU A 8 -13.12 -7.51 -2.49
CA LEU A 8 -13.21 -6.06 -2.40
C LEU A 8 -14.40 -5.66 -1.51
N PRO A 9 -14.24 -4.65 -0.64
CA PRO A 9 -15.35 -4.14 0.19
C PRO A 9 -16.33 -3.25 -0.60
N TYR A 10 -16.09 -3.04 -1.90
CA TYR A 10 -16.88 -2.21 -2.81
C TYR A 10 -16.85 -2.80 -4.24
N ALA A 11 -17.77 -2.35 -5.10
CA ALA A 11 -17.81 -2.76 -6.51
C ALA A 11 -16.62 -2.15 -7.31
N HIS A 12 -16.22 -2.78 -8.42
CA HIS A 12 -15.10 -2.31 -9.23
C HIS A 12 -15.27 -0.86 -9.73
N HIS A 13 -16.49 -0.44 -10.06
CA HIS A 13 -16.78 0.93 -10.53
C HIS A 13 -16.93 1.96 -9.39
N ALA A 14 -16.89 1.53 -8.15
CA ALA A 14 -17.27 2.39 -7.02
C ALA A 14 -16.25 3.52 -6.73
N LEU A 15 -15.02 3.40 -7.23
CA LEU A 15 -13.98 4.43 -7.07
C LEU A 15 -13.95 5.45 -8.22
N GLU A 16 -14.85 5.32 -9.21
CA GLU A 16 -14.98 6.32 -10.28
C GLU A 16 -15.46 7.65 -9.71
N PRO A 17 -15.03 8.77 -10.32
CA PRO A 17 -14.18 8.89 -11.51
C PRO A 17 -12.68 8.85 -11.24
N HIS A 18 -12.24 8.50 -10.04
CA HIS A 18 -10.83 8.60 -9.59
C HIS A 18 -9.98 7.38 -9.98
N ILE A 19 -10.56 6.19 -9.96
CA ILE A 19 -9.96 4.94 -10.46
C ILE A 19 -11.06 4.23 -11.24
N ASP A 20 -10.80 3.93 -12.52
CA ASP A 20 -11.79 3.34 -13.40
C ASP A 20 -12.04 1.85 -13.12
N ALA A 21 -13.23 1.37 -13.50
CA ALA A 21 -13.67 0.00 -13.26
C ALA A 21 -12.74 -1.03 -13.91
N MET A 22 -12.24 -0.77 -15.14
CA MET A 22 -11.36 -1.69 -15.85
C MET A 22 -10.01 -1.82 -15.13
N THR A 23 -9.45 -0.73 -14.66
CA THR A 23 -8.24 -0.77 -13.79
C THR A 23 -8.51 -1.64 -12.57
N MET A 24 -9.62 -1.44 -11.86
CA MET A 24 -9.94 -2.23 -10.66
C MET A 24 -10.12 -3.73 -10.97
N GLU A 25 -10.79 -4.09 -12.07
CA GLU A 25 -10.96 -5.49 -12.48
C GLU A 25 -9.63 -6.18 -12.78
N LEU A 26 -8.74 -5.51 -13.52
CA LEU A 26 -7.42 -6.06 -13.85
C LEU A 26 -6.49 -6.06 -12.64
N HIS A 27 -6.45 -4.96 -11.90
CA HIS A 27 -5.55 -4.78 -10.77
C HIS A 27 -5.86 -5.77 -9.63
N HIS A 28 -7.13 -5.94 -9.26
CA HIS A 28 -7.56 -6.93 -8.28
C HIS A 28 -7.58 -8.34 -8.87
N GLY A 29 -8.33 -8.56 -9.96
CA GLY A 29 -8.64 -9.90 -10.45
C GLY A 29 -7.51 -10.58 -11.24
N LYS A 30 -6.52 -9.83 -11.74
CA LYS A 30 -5.40 -10.37 -12.51
C LYS A 30 -4.06 -10.18 -11.79
N HIS A 31 -3.66 -8.92 -11.51
CA HIS A 31 -2.36 -8.67 -10.89
C HIS A 31 -2.28 -9.22 -9.46
N HIS A 32 -3.22 -8.90 -8.60
CA HIS A 32 -3.21 -9.41 -7.22
C HIS A 32 -3.38 -10.93 -7.19
N GLN A 33 -4.28 -11.50 -8.02
CA GLN A 33 -4.44 -12.95 -8.10
C GLN A 33 -3.14 -13.65 -8.57
N ALA A 34 -2.39 -13.06 -9.51
CA ALA A 34 -1.12 -13.62 -9.95
C ALA A 34 -0.07 -13.64 -8.83
N TYR A 35 0.04 -12.56 -8.02
CA TYR A 35 0.91 -12.55 -6.84
C TYR A 35 0.55 -13.67 -5.86
N ILE A 36 -0.73 -13.89 -5.61
CA ILE A 36 -1.20 -14.97 -4.72
C ILE A 36 -0.83 -16.34 -5.26
N ASN A 37 -1.09 -16.60 -6.55
CA ASN A 37 -0.79 -17.88 -7.18
C ASN A 37 0.71 -18.20 -7.10
N ASN A 38 1.56 -17.22 -7.43
CA ASN A 38 3.01 -17.37 -7.39
C ASN A 38 3.54 -17.51 -5.96
N LEU A 39 2.96 -16.76 -5.00
CA LEU A 39 3.32 -16.89 -3.59
C LEU A 39 2.99 -18.29 -3.07
N ASN A 40 1.79 -18.79 -3.36
CA ASN A 40 1.38 -20.14 -2.95
C ASN A 40 2.31 -21.22 -3.51
N GLN A 41 2.76 -21.07 -4.77
CA GLN A 41 3.76 -21.97 -5.34
C GLN A 41 5.11 -21.88 -4.61
N ALA A 42 5.56 -20.67 -4.29
CA ALA A 42 6.85 -20.42 -3.65
C ALA A 42 6.92 -20.94 -2.21
N VAL A 43 5.79 -20.96 -1.48
CA VAL A 43 5.75 -21.40 -0.07
C VAL A 43 5.26 -22.83 0.11
N ALA A 44 4.76 -23.48 -0.93
CA ALA A 44 4.19 -24.83 -0.84
C ALA A 44 5.20 -25.85 -0.27
N GLY A 45 4.79 -26.57 0.76
CA GLY A 45 5.60 -27.60 1.41
C GLY A 45 6.77 -27.07 2.23
N THR A 46 6.85 -25.76 2.44
CA THR A 46 7.82 -25.13 3.34
C THR A 46 7.19 -24.75 4.68
N ASP A 47 8.01 -24.37 5.65
CA ASP A 47 7.56 -23.85 6.96
C ASP A 47 6.84 -22.49 6.87
N LEU A 48 6.82 -21.85 5.68
CA LEU A 48 6.12 -20.61 5.40
C LEU A 48 4.63 -20.81 5.08
N ASP A 49 4.21 -22.00 4.63
CA ASP A 49 2.85 -22.30 4.16
C ASP A 49 1.72 -21.92 5.15
N ASN A 50 2.02 -21.89 6.45
CA ASN A 50 1.06 -21.57 7.50
C ASN A 50 1.36 -20.26 8.26
N LYS A 51 2.37 -19.50 7.84
CA LYS A 51 2.74 -18.25 8.50
C LYS A 51 1.90 -17.07 7.98
N PRO A 52 1.50 -16.14 8.85
CA PRO A 52 0.92 -14.88 8.41
C PRO A 52 1.86 -14.12 7.48
N ILE A 53 1.34 -13.53 6.40
CA ILE A 53 2.17 -12.83 5.41
C ILE A 53 3.04 -11.74 6.03
N ALA A 54 2.52 -10.96 6.99
CA ALA A 54 3.30 -9.92 7.67
C ALA A 54 4.51 -10.49 8.45
N ALA A 55 4.40 -11.71 9.00
CA ALA A 55 5.51 -12.37 9.70
C ALA A 55 6.59 -12.85 8.70
N ILE A 56 6.18 -13.30 7.50
CA ILE A 56 7.10 -13.67 6.43
C ILE A 56 7.86 -12.41 5.96
N LEU A 57 7.17 -11.30 5.70
CA LEU A 57 7.79 -10.09 5.18
C LEU A 57 8.80 -9.45 6.14
N LYS A 58 8.59 -9.55 7.44
CA LYS A 58 9.53 -9.03 8.45
C LYS A 58 10.91 -9.69 8.42
N ASN A 59 11.03 -10.87 7.82
CA ASN A 59 12.26 -11.64 7.70
C ASN A 59 12.53 -12.07 6.25
N VAL A 60 12.06 -11.28 5.30
CA VAL A 60 12.04 -11.67 3.89
C VAL A 60 13.42 -11.82 3.27
N SER A 61 14.44 -11.20 3.87
CA SER A 61 15.85 -11.40 3.48
C SER A 61 16.35 -12.84 3.57
N GLN A 62 15.66 -13.67 4.35
CA GLN A 62 16.01 -15.09 4.56
C GLN A 62 15.37 -16.02 3.51
N TYR A 63 14.51 -15.49 2.63
CA TYR A 63 13.72 -16.29 1.72
C TYR A 63 14.04 -15.96 0.26
N ASP A 64 13.59 -16.83 -0.63
CA ASP A 64 13.74 -16.63 -2.08
C ASP A 64 13.12 -15.33 -2.56
N VAL A 65 13.67 -14.76 -3.62
CA VAL A 65 13.16 -13.53 -4.26
C VAL A 65 11.71 -13.66 -4.71
N ALA A 66 11.26 -14.86 -5.06
CA ALA A 66 9.87 -15.12 -5.39
C ALA A 66 8.93 -14.87 -4.19
N VAL A 67 9.34 -15.25 -2.96
CA VAL A 67 8.60 -14.95 -1.73
C VAL A 67 8.57 -13.44 -1.46
N ARG A 68 9.70 -12.73 -1.64
CA ARG A 68 9.77 -11.27 -1.49
C ARG A 68 8.81 -10.56 -2.43
N ASN A 69 8.92 -10.86 -3.74
CA ASN A 69 8.13 -10.16 -4.74
C ASN A 69 6.64 -10.48 -4.65
N ASN A 70 6.29 -11.75 -4.55
CA ASN A 70 4.89 -12.17 -4.56
C ASN A 70 4.23 -12.02 -3.18
N GLY A 71 4.97 -12.23 -2.10
CA GLY A 71 4.53 -11.92 -0.73
C GLY A 71 4.30 -10.43 -0.52
N GLY A 72 5.24 -9.60 -0.98
CA GLY A 72 5.07 -8.14 -1.00
C GLY A 72 3.85 -7.74 -1.83
N GLY A 73 3.72 -8.28 -3.04
CA GLY A 73 2.58 -8.02 -3.91
C GLY A 73 1.24 -8.37 -3.26
N HIS A 74 1.14 -9.56 -2.66
CA HIS A 74 -0.09 -9.95 -1.95
C HIS A 74 -0.41 -9.04 -0.75
N TYR A 75 0.58 -8.74 0.08
CA TYR A 75 0.38 -7.86 1.23
C TYR A 75 -0.02 -6.44 0.81
N ASN A 76 0.75 -5.84 -0.10
CA ASN A 76 0.55 -4.46 -0.54
C ASN A 76 -0.85 -4.25 -1.15
N HIS A 77 -1.30 -5.18 -2.00
CA HIS A 77 -2.61 -5.08 -2.63
C HIS A 77 -3.76 -5.34 -1.65
N THR A 78 -3.63 -6.34 -0.75
CA THR A 78 -4.61 -6.54 0.35
C THR A 78 -4.75 -5.29 1.19
N PHE A 79 -3.64 -4.65 1.52
CA PHE A 79 -3.58 -3.39 2.25
C PHE A 79 -4.25 -2.27 1.45
N PHE A 80 -3.93 -2.14 0.16
CA PHE A 80 -4.43 -1.07 -0.71
C PHE A 80 -5.95 -1.07 -0.82
N TRP A 81 -6.56 -2.24 -1.04
CA TRP A 81 -8.03 -2.34 -1.10
C TRP A 81 -8.72 -1.87 0.17
N ALA A 82 -8.16 -2.11 1.32
CA ALA A 82 -8.74 -1.73 2.60
C ALA A 82 -8.63 -0.22 2.88
N ILE A 83 -7.56 0.44 2.43
CA ILE A 83 -7.34 1.87 2.67
C ILE A 83 -8.04 2.77 1.62
N LEU A 84 -8.79 2.19 0.69
CA LEU A 84 -9.61 2.92 -0.27
C LEU A 84 -11.09 2.83 0.10
N SER A 85 -11.85 3.86 -0.25
CA SER A 85 -13.31 3.94 -0.01
C SER A 85 -13.99 4.78 -1.09
N PRO A 86 -15.15 4.31 -1.60
CA PRO A 86 -15.98 5.12 -2.51
C PRO A 86 -16.51 6.41 -1.89
N GLN A 87 -16.61 6.44 -0.57
CA GLN A 87 -17.20 7.60 0.12
C GLN A 87 -16.18 8.69 0.42
N GLY A 88 -14.88 8.40 0.20
CA GLY A 88 -13.83 9.32 0.54
C GLY A 88 -14.01 9.95 1.93
N SER A 89 -13.17 10.86 2.30
CA SER A 89 -13.42 11.74 3.44
C SER A 89 -12.61 13.01 3.28
N ASP A 90 -13.06 14.09 3.92
CA ASP A 90 -12.43 15.43 3.84
C ASP A 90 -11.01 15.47 4.44
N GLY A 91 -10.52 14.34 4.96
CA GLY A 91 -9.18 14.20 5.51
C GLY A 91 -9.12 13.39 6.81
N PRO A 92 -7.96 13.30 7.43
CA PRO A 92 -7.76 12.60 8.70
C PRO A 92 -8.47 13.31 9.86
N LEU A 93 -9.00 12.54 10.80
CA LEU A 93 -9.66 13.04 12.02
C LEU A 93 -9.05 12.39 13.28
N GLY A 94 -9.16 13.08 14.41
CA GLY A 94 -8.66 12.58 15.70
C GLY A 94 -7.15 12.47 15.75
N GLU A 95 -6.64 11.47 16.47
CA GLU A 95 -5.21 11.32 16.79
C GLU A 95 -4.30 11.29 15.57
N ILE A 96 -4.72 10.67 14.47
CA ILE A 96 -3.93 10.66 13.23
C ILE A 96 -3.81 12.06 12.61
N ALA A 97 -4.85 12.90 12.70
CA ALA A 97 -4.81 14.28 12.23
C ALA A 97 -3.82 15.12 13.07
N ASP A 98 -3.81 14.91 14.38
CA ASP A 98 -2.89 15.60 15.30
C ASP A 98 -1.45 15.14 15.04
N ALA A 99 -1.21 13.84 14.89
CA ALA A 99 0.10 13.29 14.59
C ALA A 99 0.65 13.80 13.23
N ILE A 100 -0.20 13.87 12.21
CA ILE A 100 0.16 14.45 10.90
C ILE A 100 0.54 15.92 11.06
N ARG A 101 -0.27 16.72 11.78
CA ARG A 101 0.01 18.13 12.02
C ARG A 101 1.31 18.33 12.80
N GLN A 102 1.52 17.54 13.84
CA GLN A 102 2.74 17.59 14.64
C GLN A 102 3.99 17.26 13.81
N ARG A 103 3.91 16.25 12.95
CA ARG A 103 5.06 15.74 12.19
C ARG A 103 5.36 16.54 10.93
N PHE A 104 4.34 17.01 10.23
CA PHE A 104 4.46 17.63 8.90
C PHE A 104 4.06 19.12 8.87
N GLY A 105 3.52 19.67 9.95
CA GLY A 105 3.05 21.06 10.03
C GLY A 105 1.57 21.22 9.71
N SER A 106 1.11 20.67 8.57
CA SER A 106 -0.30 20.67 8.18
C SER A 106 -0.66 19.42 7.36
N PHE A 107 -1.94 19.22 7.11
CA PHE A 107 -2.40 18.15 6.21
C PHE A 107 -1.97 18.41 4.77
N GLU A 108 -1.97 19.64 4.33
CA GLU A 108 -1.51 20.06 3.00
C GLU A 108 -0.02 19.75 2.81
N GLN A 109 0.82 20.12 3.77
CA GLN A 109 2.26 19.82 3.75
C GLN A 109 2.53 18.31 3.77
N PHE A 110 1.75 17.55 4.51
CA PHE A 110 1.79 16.09 4.46
C PHE A 110 1.45 15.57 3.06
N LYS A 111 0.35 16.05 2.45
CA LYS A 111 -0.06 15.65 1.09
C LYS A 111 1.03 15.98 0.06
N GLU A 112 1.64 17.14 0.17
CA GLU A 112 2.75 17.55 -0.70
C GLU A 112 3.94 16.59 -0.56
N ALA A 113 4.37 16.30 0.67
CA ALA A 113 5.50 15.41 0.94
C ALA A 113 5.23 13.96 0.45
N PHE A 114 4.03 13.45 0.70
CA PHE A 114 3.63 12.12 0.24
C PHE A 114 3.53 12.05 -1.30
N SER A 115 2.92 13.06 -1.91
CA SER A 115 2.80 13.16 -3.37
C SER A 115 4.17 13.29 -4.04
N ALA A 116 5.10 14.02 -3.43
CA ALA A 116 6.49 14.10 -3.91
C ALA A 116 7.18 12.73 -3.88
N ALA A 117 7.04 11.97 -2.78
CA ALA A 117 7.58 10.61 -2.67
C ALA A 117 7.00 9.66 -3.74
N ALA A 118 5.70 9.79 -4.03
CA ALA A 118 5.01 9.01 -5.07
C ALA A 118 5.47 9.39 -6.48
N THR A 119 5.60 10.69 -6.76
CA THR A 119 5.99 11.21 -8.08
C THR A 119 7.44 10.88 -8.40
N THR A 120 8.33 11.03 -7.42
CA THR A 120 9.79 10.82 -7.60
C THR A 120 10.19 9.35 -7.57
N ARG A 121 9.28 8.42 -7.23
CA ARG A 121 9.56 6.99 -7.33
C ARG A 121 9.83 6.62 -8.79
N PHE A 122 11.10 6.43 -9.12
CA PHE A 122 11.50 6.02 -10.46
C PHE A 122 11.08 4.57 -10.73
N GLY A 123 10.40 4.34 -11.86
CA GLY A 123 9.87 3.03 -12.21
C GLY A 123 8.70 2.58 -11.35
N SER A 124 8.56 1.28 -11.19
CA SER A 124 7.50 0.66 -10.40
C SER A 124 7.81 0.70 -8.91
N GLY A 125 6.80 0.91 -8.09
CA GLY A 125 6.94 0.91 -6.64
C GLY A 125 5.73 1.47 -5.93
N TRP A 126 5.94 1.88 -4.68
CA TRP A 126 4.92 2.36 -3.78
C TRP A 126 5.42 3.59 -3.00
N ALA A 127 4.50 4.48 -2.65
CA ALA A 127 4.72 5.50 -1.63
C ALA A 127 3.98 5.10 -0.35
N TRP A 128 4.59 5.37 0.82
CA TRP A 128 4.09 4.94 2.12
C TRP A 128 4.10 6.06 3.14
N LEU A 129 3.02 6.14 3.95
CA LEU A 129 3.04 6.70 5.29
C LEU A 129 3.11 5.52 6.28
N TYR A 130 4.05 5.56 7.20
CA TYR A 130 4.25 4.49 8.17
C TYR A 130 4.58 5.04 9.55
N VAL A 131 4.31 4.23 10.58
CA VAL A 131 4.72 4.46 11.96
C VAL A 131 6.06 3.76 12.17
N ALA A 132 7.10 4.52 12.46
CA ALA A 132 8.42 4.00 12.76
C ALA A 132 8.48 3.41 14.18
N LYS A 133 9.58 2.72 14.53
CA LYS A 133 9.77 2.10 15.86
C LYS A 133 9.71 3.07 17.04
N ASN A 134 10.02 4.34 16.81
CA ASN A 134 9.93 5.43 17.80
C ASN A 134 8.53 6.07 17.86
N SER A 135 7.53 5.43 17.26
CA SER A 135 6.13 5.91 17.15
C SER A 135 5.96 7.20 16.34
N GLU A 136 6.98 7.64 15.60
CA GLU A 136 6.87 8.79 14.69
C GLU A 136 6.29 8.40 13.33
N LEU A 137 5.51 9.31 12.74
CA LEU A 137 5.06 9.20 11.36
C LEU A 137 6.20 9.58 10.40
N ASN A 138 6.43 8.73 9.40
CA ASN A 138 7.40 9.00 8.34
C ASN A 138 6.85 8.63 6.96
N ILE A 139 7.42 9.25 5.94
CA ILE A 139 7.11 8.98 4.53
C ILE A 139 8.33 8.36 3.86
N CYS A 140 8.11 7.34 3.04
CA CYS A 140 9.14 6.83 2.13
C CYS A 140 8.51 6.34 0.83
N SER A 141 9.36 6.02 -0.15
CA SER A 141 8.98 5.22 -1.31
C SER A 141 9.87 3.99 -1.42
N THR A 142 9.30 2.89 -1.89
CA THR A 142 9.99 1.61 -2.06
C THR A 142 9.87 1.10 -3.49
N PRO A 143 10.88 0.40 -4.03
CA PRO A 143 10.81 -0.17 -5.38
C PRO A 143 9.95 -1.43 -5.40
N ASN A 144 9.42 -1.75 -6.57
CA ASN A 144 8.70 -2.98 -6.86
C ASN A 144 7.59 -3.26 -5.84
N GLN A 145 7.65 -4.42 -5.15
CA GLN A 145 6.67 -4.79 -4.13
C GLN A 145 7.24 -4.74 -2.70
N ASP A 146 8.38 -4.07 -2.51
CA ASP A 146 8.90 -3.81 -1.17
C ASP A 146 7.99 -2.87 -0.38
N ASN A 147 8.01 -3.02 0.95
CA ASN A 147 7.23 -2.19 1.85
C ASN A 147 7.96 -1.99 3.20
N PRO A 148 7.54 -1.04 4.05
CA PRO A 148 8.22 -0.72 5.31
C PRO A 148 8.31 -1.85 6.34
N LEU A 149 7.55 -2.95 6.21
CA LEU A 149 7.68 -4.11 7.10
C LEU A 149 8.95 -4.92 6.82
N MET A 150 9.48 -4.85 5.60
CA MET A 150 10.54 -5.74 5.13
C MET A 150 11.91 -5.39 5.69
N ASP A 151 12.67 -6.42 6.09
CA ASP A 151 14.03 -6.27 6.58
C ASP A 151 15.06 -5.99 5.48
N VAL A 152 14.68 -6.03 4.22
CA VAL A 152 15.49 -5.62 3.06
C VAL A 152 15.40 -4.11 2.75
N VAL A 153 14.44 -3.41 3.35
CA VAL A 153 14.30 -1.95 3.23
C VAL A 153 15.28 -1.27 4.18
N PRO A 154 15.88 -0.11 3.83
CA PRO A 154 16.74 0.64 4.75
C PRO A 154 16.11 0.85 6.12
N THR A 155 16.91 0.73 7.19
CA THR A 155 16.37 0.73 8.58
C THR A 155 15.56 1.98 8.91
N GLU A 156 15.96 3.13 8.39
CA GLU A 156 15.28 4.41 8.53
C GLU A 156 13.90 4.46 7.86
N HIS A 157 13.63 3.53 6.92
CA HIS A 157 12.35 3.41 6.21
C HIS A 157 11.50 2.24 6.74
N ARG A 158 11.92 1.58 7.85
CA ARG A 158 11.18 0.45 8.42
C ARG A 158 10.17 0.90 9.46
N GLY A 159 9.01 0.27 9.39
CA GLY A 159 7.92 0.52 10.34
C GLY A 159 6.63 -0.17 9.91
N THR A 160 5.52 0.21 10.53
CA THR A 160 4.20 -0.31 10.20
C THR A 160 3.51 0.62 9.21
N PRO A 161 3.25 0.19 7.95
CA PRO A 161 2.55 1.03 6.97
C PRO A 161 1.09 1.25 7.39
N ILE A 162 0.62 2.50 7.26
CA ILE A 162 -0.76 2.89 7.57
C ILE A 162 -1.49 3.53 6.38
N LEU A 163 -0.76 4.10 5.42
CA LEU A 163 -1.26 4.56 4.13
C LEU A 163 -0.25 4.15 3.05
N GLY A 164 -0.73 3.75 1.88
CA GLY A 164 0.12 3.36 0.76
C GLY A 164 -0.51 3.70 -0.57
N LEU A 165 0.29 4.05 -1.56
CA LEU A 165 -0.13 4.33 -2.93
C LEU A 165 0.71 3.50 -3.90
N ASP A 166 0.03 2.69 -4.69
CA ASP A 166 0.63 1.96 -5.81
C ASP A 166 0.96 2.92 -6.95
N VAL A 167 2.23 3.02 -7.32
CA VAL A 167 2.68 3.82 -8.46
C VAL A 167 3.26 2.96 -9.60
N TRP A 168 2.98 1.66 -9.59
CA TRP A 168 3.12 0.83 -10.77
C TRP A 168 2.20 1.34 -11.88
N GLU A 169 2.62 1.30 -13.12
CA GLU A 169 1.79 1.78 -14.25
C GLU A 169 0.46 1.04 -14.37
N HIS A 170 0.40 -0.24 -13.98
CA HIS A 170 -0.84 -1.00 -13.99
C HIS A 170 -1.94 -0.41 -13.08
N ALA A 171 -1.57 0.40 -12.10
CA ALA A 171 -2.52 1.02 -11.17
C ALA A 171 -3.24 2.24 -11.76
N TYR A 172 -2.72 2.84 -12.85
CA TYR A 172 -3.26 4.11 -13.35
C TYR A 172 -3.22 4.29 -14.87
N TYR A 173 -2.49 3.46 -15.63
CA TYR A 173 -2.20 3.74 -17.04
C TYR A 173 -3.45 3.75 -17.93
N LEU A 174 -4.45 2.91 -17.68
CA LEU A 174 -5.67 2.88 -18.48
C LEU A 174 -6.44 4.21 -18.44
N HIS A 175 -6.49 4.87 -17.28
CA HIS A 175 -7.22 6.13 -17.12
C HIS A 175 -6.33 7.36 -17.28
N TYR A 176 -5.10 7.32 -16.76
CA TYR A 176 -4.21 8.48 -16.71
C TYR A 176 -3.04 8.42 -17.70
N GLN A 177 -2.76 7.28 -18.34
CA GLN A 177 -1.60 7.04 -19.18
C GLN A 177 -0.31 7.45 -18.44
N ASN A 178 0.51 8.31 -19.01
CA ASN A 178 1.76 8.79 -18.41
C ASN A 178 1.56 9.88 -17.34
N ARG A 179 0.32 10.32 -17.08
CA ARG A 179 0.01 11.43 -16.16
C ARG A 179 -0.09 10.97 -14.70
N ARG A 180 0.99 10.34 -14.20
CA ARG A 180 1.05 9.89 -12.79
C ARG A 180 0.67 10.98 -11.78
N PRO A 181 1.06 12.26 -11.92
CA PRO A 181 0.66 13.31 -10.99
C PRO A 181 -0.86 13.49 -10.87
N GLU A 182 -1.63 13.31 -11.96
CA GLU A 182 -3.10 13.40 -11.92
C GLU A 182 -3.70 12.22 -11.15
N TYR A 183 -3.17 11.02 -11.32
CA TYR A 183 -3.56 9.85 -10.52
C TYR A 183 -3.28 10.05 -9.03
N ILE A 184 -2.10 10.58 -8.68
CA ILE A 184 -1.74 10.89 -7.29
C ILE A 184 -2.70 11.94 -6.70
N ALA A 185 -3.08 12.96 -7.47
CA ALA A 185 -4.06 13.95 -7.04
C ALA A 185 -5.46 13.32 -6.84
N ALA A 186 -5.88 12.43 -7.74
CA ALA A 186 -7.17 11.74 -7.66
C ALA A 186 -7.25 10.78 -6.46
N PHE A 187 -6.15 10.13 -6.09
CA PHE A 187 -6.07 9.20 -4.96
C PHE A 187 -6.60 9.79 -3.65
N TRP A 188 -6.34 11.06 -3.38
CA TRP A 188 -6.77 11.70 -2.14
C TRP A 188 -8.29 11.74 -1.95
N ASN A 189 -9.06 11.63 -3.03
CA ASN A 189 -10.54 11.61 -2.97
C ASN A 189 -11.10 10.24 -2.56
N VAL A 190 -10.30 9.18 -2.60
CA VAL A 190 -10.74 7.81 -2.31
C VAL A 190 -10.06 7.20 -1.07
N VAL A 191 -9.27 7.97 -0.33
CA VAL A 191 -8.62 7.48 0.90
C VAL A 191 -9.66 7.20 1.99
N ASN A 192 -9.62 6.01 2.55
CA ASN A 192 -10.40 5.59 3.72
C ASN A 192 -9.71 6.02 5.02
N TRP A 193 -9.86 7.29 5.40
CA TRP A 193 -9.21 7.82 6.61
C TRP A 193 -9.62 7.13 7.89
N LYS A 194 -10.80 6.49 7.95
CA LYS A 194 -11.22 5.67 9.10
C LYS A 194 -10.33 4.44 9.26
N GLU A 195 -10.04 3.75 8.16
CA GLU A 195 -9.13 2.60 8.19
C GLU A 195 -7.69 3.03 8.47
N VAL A 196 -7.25 4.16 7.90
CA VAL A 196 -5.92 4.72 8.18
C VAL A 196 -5.77 5.06 9.67
N ALA A 197 -6.77 5.70 10.29
CA ALA A 197 -6.77 6.01 11.72
C ALA A 197 -6.73 4.75 12.60
N LYS A 198 -7.51 3.72 12.23
CA LYS A 198 -7.48 2.42 12.92
C LYS A 198 -6.09 1.76 12.84
N ARG A 199 -5.46 1.77 11.65
CA ARG A 199 -4.11 1.23 11.46
C ARG A 199 -3.07 2.02 12.24
N PHE A 200 -3.21 3.33 12.33
CA PHE A 200 -2.35 4.17 13.16
C PHE A 200 -2.39 3.75 14.62
N GLN A 201 -3.58 3.61 15.21
CA GLN A 201 -3.73 3.14 16.59
C GLN A 201 -3.16 1.73 16.83
N GLN A 202 -3.28 0.83 15.86
CA GLN A 202 -2.73 -0.52 15.95
C GLN A 202 -1.19 -0.57 15.80
N ALA A 203 -0.59 0.49 15.27
CA ALA A 203 0.84 0.58 15.02
C ALA A 203 1.62 1.27 16.17
N LEU A 204 0.92 1.94 17.11
CA LEU A 204 1.47 2.54 18.32
C LEU A 204 1.71 1.46 19.39
#